data_08f074e0de3c6b49c1a03dfe07e95ed1
#
_entry.id   08f074e0de3c6b49c1a03dfe07e95ed1
#
_cell.length_a   1.000
_cell.length_b   1.000
_cell.length_c   1.000
_cell.angle_alpha   90.00
_cell.angle_beta   90.00
_cell.angle_gamma   90.00
#
_symmetry.space_group_name_H-M   'P 1'
#
loop_
_entity.id
_entity.type
_entity.pdbx_description
1 polymer ?
#
loop_
_entity_poly.entity_id
_entity_poly.type
_entity_poly.pdbx_seq_one_letter_code
_entity_poly.pdbx_strand_id
1 'polypeptide(L)'
;NKNQSDIVIEGEGETSIIDGQGTRWWKARDNKETFDPGAMIRFEQGSRFMVRNIKIQNTPGVNLTISNSGKASHATIHDVTIYNPASDTKTEQPSHNTDGISIWGHHVNIYDCNISTGDDNVVCDDNAQYVHVWNCKMGTGHGASFGSFTNNMHDIIYEDLTFKNTDSGFRLKSQRDR
;
A
#
# COMPACT_ATOMS: atom_id res chain seq x y z
N ASN A 1 -13.36 8.87 -21.96
CA ASN A 1 -12.94 7.82 -21.02
C ASN A 1 -14.13 7.49 -20.12
N LYS A 2 -14.59 6.26 -20.18
CA LYS A 2 -15.65 5.82 -19.26
C LYS A 2 -14.96 5.43 -17.94
N ASN A 3 -15.41 5.99 -16.84
CA ASN A 3 -14.99 5.55 -15.52
C ASN A 3 -15.36 4.07 -15.36
N GLN A 4 -14.39 3.29 -14.91
CA GLN A 4 -14.62 1.87 -14.61
C GLN A 4 -15.13 1.75 -13.18
N SER A 5 -16.01 0.78 -12.95
CA SER A 5 -16.58 0.53 -11.64
C SER A 5 -17.00 -0.92 -11.47
N ASP A 6 -17.26 -1.29 -10.23
CA ASP A 6 -17.70 -2.63 -9.85
C ASP A 6 -16.68 -3.72 -10.22
N ILE A 7 -15.39 -3.44 -9.95
CA ILE A 7 -14.30 -4.36 -10.24
C ILE A 7 -13.90 -5.10 -8.97
N VAL A 8 -13.92 -6.42 -9.03
CA VAL A 8 -13.49 -7.29 -7.93
C VAL A 8 -12.27 -8.10 -8.39
N ILE A 9 -11.22 -8.07 -7.58
CA ILE A 9 -10.07 -8.98 -7.65
C ILE A 9 -10.16 -9.88 -6.43
N GLU A 10 -10.40 -11.14 -6.65
CA GLU A 10 -10.65 -12.11 -5.59
C GLU A 10 -9.82 -13.38 -5.80
N GLY A 11 -9.27 -13.88 -4.72
CA GLY A 11 -8.63 -15.18 -4.67
C GLY A 11 -9.44 -16.17 -3.82
N GLU A 12 -8.89 -17.36 -3.66
CA GLU A 12 -9.43 -18.43 -2.82
C GLU A 12 -8.67 -18.56 -1.48
N GLY A 13 -8.14 -17.43 -0.98
CA GLY A 13 -7.33 -17.34 0.23
C GLY A 13 -5.82 -17.27 -0.05
N GLU A 14 -5.00 -17.61 0.95
CA GLU A 14 -3.54 -17.44 0.89
C GLU A 14 -2.83 -18.28 -0.19
N THR A 15 -3.50 -19.26 -0.76
CA THR A 15 -2.99 -20.05 -1.88
C THR A 15 -3.12 -19.33 -3.23
N SER A 16 -3.94 -18.28 -3.30
CA SER A 16 -4.06 -17.41 -4.46
C SER A 16 -3.02 -16.31 -4.38
N ILE A 17 -1.96 -16.41 -5.15
CA ILE A 17 -0.78 -15.55 -5.01
C ILE A 17 -0.54 -14.75 -6.28
N ILE A 18 -0.36 -13.44 -6.10
CA ILE A 18 0.28 -12.57 -7.09
C ILE A 18 1.74 -12.38 -6.64
N ASP A 19 2.69 -12.93 -7.39
CA ASP A 19 4.12 -12.80 -7.11
C ASP A 19 4.77 -11.87 -8.14
N GLY A 20 5.27 -10.75 -7.67
CA GLY A 20 5.89 -9.71 -8.51
C GLY A 20 7.33 -10.01 -8.90
N GLN A 21 7.96 -11.06 -8.32
CA GLN A 21 9.35 -11.44 -8.57
C GLN A 21 10.35 -10.26 -8.45
N GLY A 22 10.14 -9.41 -7.46
CA GLY A 22 10.77 -8.10 -7.30
C GLY A 22 12.27 -8.09 -7.10
N THR A 23 12.90 -9.21 -6.72
CA THR A 23 14.33 -9.28 -6.38
C THR A 23 15.25 -8.64 -7.43
N ARG A 24 14.96 -8.84 -8.70
CA ARG A 24 15.77 -8.27 -9.80
C ARG A 24 15.64 -6.75 -9.86
N TRP A 25 14.46 -6.24 -9.56
CA TRP A 25 14.15 -4.82 -9.52
C TRP A 25 14.82 -4.13 -8.32
N TRP A 26 14.80 -4.77 -7.16
CA TRP A 26 15.45 -4.22 -5.96
C TRP A 26 16.97 -4.13 -6.15
N LYS A 27 17.59 -5.17 -6.73
CA LYS A 27 19.01 -5.14 -7.08
C LYS A 27 19.35 -4.06 -8.09
N ALA A 28 18.55 -3.87 -9.11
CA ALA A 28 18.75 -2.82 -10.10
C ALA A 28 18.66 -1.43 -9.46
N ARG A 29 17.72 -1.23 -8.53
CA ARG A 29 17.61 0.02 -7.77
C ARG A 29 18.84 0.28 -6.90
N ASP A 30 19.37 -0.71 -6.22
CA ASP A 30 20.60 -0.58 -5.43
C ASP A 30 21.80 -0.20 -6.31
N ASN A 31 21.82 -0.68 -7.53
CA ASN A 31 22.81 -0.28 -8.55
C ASN A 31 22.55 1.11 -9.14
N LYS A 32 21.60 1.87 -8.61
CA LYS A 32 21.18 3.21 -9.06
C LYS A 32 20.66 3.25 -10.50
N GLU A 33 20.17 2.16 -10.99
CA GLU A 33 19.42 2.15 -12.24
C GLU A 33 18.08 2.87 -12.04
N THR A 34 17.78 3.82 -12.91
CA THR A 34 16.56 4.62 -12.81
C THR A 34 15.41 3.91 -13.51
N PHE A 35 14.46 3.45 -12.75
CA PHE A 35 13.18 2.94 -13.25
C PHE A 35 12.10 3.13 -12.20
N ASP A 36 10.86 3.23 -12.66
CA ASP A 36 9.67 3.20 -11.80
C ASP A 36 8.88 1.92 -12.12
N PRO A 37 8.88 0.92 -11.25
CA PRO A 37 8.11 -0.30 -11.49
C PRO A 37 6.60 -0.08 -11.37
N GLY A 38 6.18 1.06 -10.83
CA GLY A 38 4.78 1.33 -10.53
C GLY A 38 4.23 0.49 -9.38
N ALA A 39 2.90 0.31 -9.36
CA ALA A 39 2.23 -0.56 -8.41
C ALA A 39 1.76 -1.86 -9.07
N MET A 40 1.75 -2.97 -8.28
CA MET A 40 1.30 -4.27 -8.75
C MET A 40 -0.19 -4.27 -9.10
N ILE A 41 -1.00 -3.66 -8.24
CA ILE A 41 -2.41 -3.40 -8.52
C ILE A 41 -2.64 -1.90 -8.41
N ARG A 42 -3.26 -1.31 -9.44
CA ARG A 42 -3.49 0.13 -9.47
C ARG A 42 -4.89 0.45 -9.97
N PHE A 43 -5.65 1.13 -9.13
CA PHE A 43 -6.94 1.71 -9.48
C PHE A 43 -6.78 3.21 -9.70
N GLU A 44 -6.64 3.65 -10.92
CA GLU A 44 -6.33 5.05 -11.27
C GLU A 44 -7.52 5.98 -11.12
N GLN A 45 -8.69 5.52 -11.58
CA GLN A 45 -9.94 6.29 -11.54
C GLN A 45 -11.14 5.37 -11.63
N GLY A 46 -12.28 5.85 -11.17
CA GLY A 46 -13.52 5.09 -11.12
C GLY A 46 -13.95 4.79 -9.71
N SER A 47 -14.78 3.80 -9.49
CA SER A 47 -15.35 3.54 -8.17
C SER A 47 -15.79 2.10 -7.96
N ARG A 48 -16.01 1.75 -6.69
CA ARG A 48 -16.48 0.44 -6.22
C ARG A 48 -15.53 -0.68 -6.63
N PHE A 49 -14.32 -0.56 -6.12
CA PHE A 49 -13.28 -1.57 -6.26
C PHE A 49 -13.23 -2.47 -5.03
N MET A 50 -12.96 -3.75 -5.24
CA MET A 50 -12.74 -4.69 -4.16
C MET A 50 -11.53 -5.57 -4.45
N VAL A 51 -10.67 -5.76 -3.44
CA VAL A 51 -9.59 -6.75 -3.45
C VAL A 51 -9.71 -7.59 -2.20
N ARG A 52 -9.80 -8.91 -2.35
CA ARG A 52 -9.98 -9.79 -1.20
C ARG A 52 -9.46 -11.21 -1.40
N ASN A 53 -9.25 -11.89 -0.28
CA ASN A 53 -8.88 -13.32 -0.24
C ASN A 53 -7.66 -13.66 -1.10
N ILE A 54 -6.64 -12.83 -1.09
CA ILE A 54 -5.47 -12.99 -1.96
C ILE A 54 -4.18 -12.63 -1.22
N LYS A 55 -3.10 -13.25 -1.62
CA LYS A 55 -1.74 -12.87 -1.21
C LYS A 55 -1.03 -12.14 -2.33
N ILE A 56 -0.41 -11.01 -2.02
CA ILE A 56 0.46 -10.24 -2.91
C ILE A 56 1.87 -10.29 -2.31
N GLN A 57 2.85 -10.69 -3.08
CA GLN A 57 4.21 -10.79 -2.55
C GLN A 57 5.29 -10.41 -3.55
N ASN A 58 6.47 -10.08 -3.01
CA ASN A 58 7.68 -9.79 -3.78
C ASN A 58 7.45 -8.78 -4.90
N THR A 59 6.74 -7.70 -4.63
CA THR A 59 6.44 -6.69 -5.64
C THR A 59 7.67 -5.84 -5.95
N PRO A 60 7.89 -5.45 -7.20
CA PRO A 60 9.00 -4.58 -7.56
C PRO A 60 8.98 -3.20 -6.88
N GLY A 61 7.80 -2.69 -6.64
CA GLY A 61 7.51 -1.40 -6.00
C GLY A 61 6.24 -1.52 -5.16
N VAL A 62 5.38 -0.51 -5.18
CA VAL A 62 4.13 -0.47 -4.40
C VAL A 62 3.25 -1.69 -4.69
N ASN A 63 2.64 -2.28 -3.67
CA ASN A 63 1.77 -3.44 -3.84
C ASN A 63 0.41 -3.05 -4.41
N LEU A 64 -0.29 -2.11 -3.76
CA LEU A 64 -1.61 -1.69 -4.16
C LEU A 64 -1.75 -0.17 -4.07
N THR A 65 -2.28 0.45 -5.11
CA THR A 65 -2.53 1.90 -5.14
C THR A 65 -4.00 2.20 -5.43
N ILE A 66 -4.61 3.04 -4.59
CA ILE A 66 -5.94 3.61 -4.82
C ILE A 66 -5.76 5.05 -5.28
N SER A 67 -5.84 5.25 -6.58
CA SER A 67 -5.59 6.50 -7.27
C SER A 67 -4.18 7.08 -7.05
N ASN A 68 -3.71 7.84 -7.99
CA ASN A 68 -2.56 8.75 -7.83
C ASN A 68 -2.98 10.21 -8.10
N SER A 69 -4.28 10.45 -8.24
CA SER A 69 -4.83 11.75 -8.61
C SER A 69 -6.16 12.08 -7.92
N GLY A 70 -6.54 11.32 -6.88
CA GLY A 70 -7.80 11.52 -6.17
C GLY A 70 -9.08 11.12 -6.94
N LYS A 71 -8.95 10.41 -8.07
CA LYS A 71 -10.08 10.07 -8.95
C LYS A 71 -10.66 8.67 -8.74
N ALA A 72 -10.03 7.83 -7.92
CA ALA A 72 -10.57 6.55 -7.53
C ALA A 72 -11.27 6.65 -6.18
N SER A 73 -12.39 5.97 -6.02
CA SER A 73 -13.18 6.04 -4.81
C SER A 73 -13.92 4.74 -4.49
N HIS A 74 -14.40 4.64 -3.24
CA HIS A 74 -15.19 3.50 -2.79
C HIS A 74 -14.46 2.18 -3.00
N ALA A 75 -13.24 2.10 -2.47
CA ALA A 75 -12.45 0.87 -2.50
C ALA A 75 -12.58 0.11 -1.18
N THR A 76 -12.68 -1.21 -1.26
CA THR A 76 -12.66 -2.10 -0.10
C THR A 76 -11.58 -3.15 -0.29
N ILE A 77 -10.66 -3.24 0.67
CA ILE A 77 -9.59 -4.21 0.68
C ILE A 77 -9.70 -5.01 1.99
N HIS A 78 -9.89 -6.32 1.90
CA HIS A 78 -10.00 -7.15 3.10
C HIS A 78 -9.52 -8.57 2.89
N ASP A 79 -9.15 -9.24 3.97
CA ASP A 79 -8.59 -10.59 3.92
C ASP A 79 -7.43 -10.70 2.92
N VAL A 80 -6.57 -9.67 2.89
CA VAL A 80 -5.42 -9.59 2.00
C VAL A 80 -4.14 -9.73 2.81
N THR A 81 -3.26 -10.63 2.35
CA THR A 81 -1.90 -10.73 2.86
C THR A 81 -0.94 -10.05 1.88
N ILE A 82 -0.20 -9.06 2.35
CA ILE A 82 0.89 -8.43 1.60
C ILE A 82 2.21 -8.80 2.27
N TYR A 83 3.15 -9.32 1.49
CA TYR A 83 4.46 -9.69 2.00
C TYR A 83 5.59 -9.29 1.06
N ASN A 84 6.43 -8.38 1.53
CA ASN A 84 7.73 -8.11 0.94
C ASN A 84 8.81 -8.24 2.04
N PRO A 85 10.03 -8.68 1.72
CA PRO A 85 11.12 -8.68 2.69
C PRO A 85 11.34 -7.29 3.27
N ALA A 86 11.79 -7.22 4.51
CA ALA A 86 12.17 -5.95 5.12
C ALA A 86 13.25 -5.24 4.30
N SER A 87 13.10 -3.94 4.14
CA SER A 87 14.15 -3.12 3.54
C SER A 87 15.26 -2.86 4.57
N ASP A 88 16.26 -3.72 4.58
CA ASP A 88 17.44 -3.57 5.41
C ASP A 88 18.68 -3.58 4.52
N THR A 89 19.54 -2.60 4.67
CA THR A 89 20.85 -2.53 3.97
C THR A 89 21.77 -3.70 4.26
N LYS A 90 21.46 -4.49 5.28
CA LYS A 90 22.22 -5.70 5.65
C LYS A 90 21.67 -6.96 4.99
N THR A 91 20.51 -6.90 4.37
CA THR A 91 19.91 -8.04 3.67
C THR A 91 20.34 -8.06 2.20
N GLU A 92 20.43 -9.25 1.63
CA GLU A 92 20.74 -9.40 0.21
C GLU A 92 19.59 -8.93 -0.72
N GLN A 93 18.45 -8.56 -0.16
CA GLN A 93 17.23 -8.23 -0.91
C GLN A 93 16.50 -7.02 -0.29
N PRO A 94 17.06 -5.82 -0.37
CA PRO A 94 16.37 -4.63 0.12
C PRO A 94 15.16 -4.29 -0.75
N SER A 95 13.98 -4.46 -0.22
CA SER A 95 12.74 -4.19 -0.95
C SER A 95 12.27 -2.74 -0.78
N HIS A 96 13.12 -1.77 -1.10
CA HIS A 96 12.79 -0.35 -0.98
C HIS A 96 11.54 0.04 -1.75
N ASN A 97 10.74 0.96 -1.19
CA ASN A 97 9.52 1.48 -1.79
C ASN A 97 8.50 0.40 -2.19
N THR A 98 8.43 -0.66 -1.39
CA THR A 98 7.39 -1.67 -1.52
C THR A 98 6.24 -1.38 -0.57
N ASP A 99 5.71 -0.16 -0.62
CA ASP A 99 4.56 0.21 0.19
C ASP A 99 3.44 -0.81 0.04
N GLY A 100 2.74 -1.10 1.11
CA GLY A 100 1.65 -2.06 1.09
C GLY A 100 0.45 -1.50 0.34
N ILE A 101 -0.22 -0.53 0.92
CA ILE A 101 -1.38 0.11 0.31
C ILE A 101 -1.19 1.62 0.37
N SER A 102 -1.12 2.26 -0.80
CA SER A 102 -0.98 3.71 -0.94
C SER A 102 -2.29 4.33 -1.43
N ILE A 103 -2.77 5.35 -0.74
CA ILE A 103 -4.12 5.89 -0.91
C ILE A 103 -4.03 7.38 -1.23
N TRP A 104 -4.50 7.77 -2.41
CA TRP A 104 -4.78 9.16 -2.84
C TRP A 104 -6.26 9.35 -3.15
N GLY A 105 -7.06 8.30 -3.00
CA GLY A 105 -8.49 8.29 -3.25
C GLY A 105 -9.33 8.53 -2.00
N HIS A 106 -10.64 8.39 -2.14
CA HIS A 106 -11.56 8.62 -1.04
C HIS A 106 -12.60 7.51 -0.86
N HIS A 107 -13.17 7.41 0.35
CA HIS A 107 -14.08 6.34 0.76
C HIS A 107 -13.42 4.97 0.61
N VAL A 108 -12.33 4.77 1.35
CA VAL A 108 -11.52 3.54 1.32
C VAL A 108 -11.64 2.81 2.65
N ASN A 109 -11.98 1.53 2.59
CA ASN A 109 -12.05 0.63 3.73
C ASN A 109 -11.00 -0.47 3.59
N ILE A 110 -10.18 -0.65 4.63
CA ILE A 110 -9.13 -1.68 4.69
C ILE A 110 -9.27 -2.42 6.01
N TYR A 111 -9.49 -3.73 5.98
CA TYR A 111 -9.64 -4.50 7.20
C TYR A 111 -9.24 -5.97 7.05
N ASP A 112 -9.00 -6.62 8.18
CA ASP A 112 -8.61 -8.03 8.25
C ASP A 112 -7.39 -8.36 7.37
N CYS A 113 -6.45 -7.40 7.27
CA CYS A 113 -5.27 -7.55 6.43
C CYS A 113 -4.00 -7.84 7.26
N ASN A 114 -3.06 -8.54 6.63
CA ASN A 114 -1.73 -8.80 7.17
C ASN A 114 -0.68 -8.22 6.22
N ILE A 115 0.01 -7.16 6.63
CA ILE A 115 0.84 -6.34 5.74
C ILE A 115 2.27 -6.24 6.29
N SER A 116 3.22 -6.83 5.58
CA SER A 116 4.66 -6.71 5.85
C SER A 116 5.38 -6.24 4.60
N THR A 117 6.14 -5.18 4.70
CA THR A 117 6.70 -4.47 3.54
C THR A 117 8.13 -4.00 3.80
N GLY A 118 8.76 -3.44 2.80
CA GLY A 118 10.03 -2.74 2.92
C GLY A 118 9.89 -1.22 2.96
N ASP A 119 8.65 -0.70 3.06
CA ASP A 119 8.34 0.72 3.19
C ASP A 119 7.04 0.88 4.01
N ASP A 120 6.23 1.90 3.77
CA ASP A 120 4.98 2.12 4.52
C ASP A 120 4.01 0.92 4.39
N ASN A 121 3.44 0.46 5.50
CA ASN A 121 2.46 -0.64 5.44
C ASN A 121 1.14 -0.16 4.83
N VAL A 122 0.61 0.94 5.34
CA VAL A 122 -0.50 1.67 4.73
C VAL A 122 -0.18 3.15 4.80
N VAL A 123 -0.28 3.84 3.68
CA VAL A 123 -0.04 5.28 3.61
C VAL A 123 -1.22 6.01 2.98
N CYS A 124 -1.70 7.03 3.68
CA CYS A 124 -2.61 8.02 3.14
C CYS A 124 -1.81 9.21 2.63
N ASP A 125 -2.00 9.57 1.38
CA ASP A 125 -1.33 10.68 0.70
C ASP A 125 -2.32 11.78 0.32
N ASP A 126 -1.87 12.75 -0.45
CA ASP A 126 -2.66 13.89 -0.89
C ASP A 126 -4.05 13.50 -1.40
N ASN A 127 -5.05 14.21 -0.93
CA ASN A 127 -6.46 13.98 -1.23
C ASN A 127 -7.08 12.69 -0.65
N ALA A 128 -6.37 11.91 0.15
CA ALA A 128 -6.97 10.80 0.87
C ALA A 128 -8.04 11.31 1.85
N GLN A 129 -9.26 10.82 1.72
CA GLN A 129 -10.40 11.28 2.51
C GLN A 129 -11.32 10.11 2.84
N TYR A 130 -11.95 10.16 4.01
CA TYR A 130 -12.89 9.12 4.44
C TYR A 130 -12.25 7.73 4.33
N VAL A 131 -11.09 7.57 4.94
CA VAL A 131 -10.34 6.30 4.97
C VAL A 131 -10.50 5.66 6.33
N HIS A 132 -10.87 4.38 6.35
CA HIS A 132 -10.95 3.60 7.57
C HIS A 132 -10.12 2.33 7.44
N VAL A 133 -9.18 2.15 8.35
CA VAL A 133 -8.29 0.99 8.42
C VAL A 133 -8.43 0.36 9.79
N TRP A 134 -8.86 -0.91 9.84
CA TRP A 134 -9.06 -1.58 11.13
C TRP A 134 -8.76 -3.07 11.09
N ASN A 135 -8.57 -3.65 12.29
CA ASN A 135 -8.26 -5.07 12.49
C ASN A 135 -7.14 -5.57 11.57
N CYS A 136 -6.07 -4.78 11.43
CA CYS A 136 -4.94 -5.12 10.57
C CYS A 136 -3.68 -5.41 11.39
N LYS A 137 -2.88 -6.36 10.89
CA LYS A 137 -1.56 -6.67 11.43
C LYS A 137 -0.51 -6.07 10.49
N MET A 138 0.30 -5.17 11.02
CA MET A 138 1.41 -4.55 10.31
C MET A 138 2.71 -5.17 10.81
N GLY A 139 3.40 -5.87 9.91
CA GLY A 139 4.68 -6.51 10.16
C GLY A 139 5.84 -5.56 9.90
N THR A 140 6.91 -6.04 9.30
CA THR A 140 8.02 -5.16 8.89
C THR A 140 7.53 -4.04 7.98
N GLY A 141 8.18 -2.88 8.04
CA GLY A 141 7.83 -1.67 7.29
C GLY A 141 7.88 -0.43 8.15
N HIS A 142 7.33 0.67 7.67
CA HIS A 142 7.35 1.94 8.38
C HIS A 142 6.07 2.22 9.20
N GLY A 143 5.12 1.28 9.23
CA GLY A 143 3.85 1.41 9.95
C GLY A 143 2.74 2.09 9.15
N ALA A 144 1.75 2.63 9.87
CA ALA A 144 0.66 3.40 9.29
C ALA A 144 1.12 4.86 9.11
N SER A 145 1.17 5.30 7.85
CA SER A 145 1.75 6.59 7.50
C SER A 145 0.71 7.56 6.98
N PHE A 146 0.93 8.81 7.35
CA PHE A 146 0.31 9.96 6.70
C PHE A 146 1.41 10.58 5.85
N GLY A 147 1.23 10.54 4.54
CA GLY A 147 2.25 10.89 3.55
C GLY A 147 2.62 12.36 3.56
N SER A 148 3.43 12.75 2.60
CA SER A 148 3.89 14.14 2.47
C SER A 148 2.70 15.06 2.20
N PHE A 149 2.24 15.75 3.23
CA PHE A 149 1.07 16.63 3.14
C PHE A 149 1.34 17.81 2.25
N THR A 150 0.54 17.95 1.24
CA THR A 150 0.41 19.20 0.51
C THR A 150 -1.03 19.69 0.45
N ASN A 151 -2.04 18.81 0.39
CA ASN A 151 -3.46 19.24 0.28
C ASN A 151 -4.47 18.20 0.76
N ASN A 152 -5.57 18.67 1.36
CA ASN A 152 -6.88 18.00 1.48
C ASN A 152 -6.92 16.56 2.02
N MET A 153 -6.13 16.22 3.00
CA MET A 153 -6.25 14.95 3.67
C MET A 153 -7.05 15.12 4.96
N HIS A 154 -8.16 14.40 5.10
CA HIS A 154 -9.02 14.47 6.28
C HIS A 154 -9.88 13.22 6.47
N ASP A 155 -10.52 13.08 7.62
CA ASP A 155 -11.41 11.97 7.98
C ASP A 155 -10.76 10.59 7.81
N ILE A 156 -9.58 10.42 8.39
CA ILE A 156 -8.81 9.19 8.36
C ILE A 156 -8.84 8.56 9.74
N ILE A 157 -9.27 7.31 9.80
CA ILE A 157 -9.36 6.52 11.03
C ILE A 157 -8.49 5.29 10.89
N TYR A 158 -7.60 5.09 11.87
CA TYR A 158 -6.86 3.87 12.09
C TYR A 158 -7.25 3.33 13.46
N GLU A 159 -7.74 2.09 13.54
CA GLU A 159 -8.13 1.46 14.80
C GLU A 159 -7.83 -0.04 14.80
N ASP A 160 -7.73 -0.62 15.97
CA ASP A 160 -7.47 -2.05 16.16
C ASP A 160 -6.28 -2.59 15.34
N LEU A 161 -5.18 -1.84 15.33
CA LEU A 161 -3.97 -2.21 14.61
C LEU A 161 -2.96 -2.88 15.55
N THR A 162 -2.35 -3.95 15.05
CA THR A 162 -1.20 -4.59 15.69
C THR A 162 0.06 -4.29 14.89
N PHE A 163 1.07 -3.72 15.54
CA PHE A 163 2.38 -3.46 14.95
C PHE A 163 3.42 -4.43 15.50
N LYS A 164 4.20 -5.03 14.59
CA LYS A 164 5.29 -5.93 14.98
C LYS A 164 6.48 -5.77 14.04
N ASN A 165 7.62 -5.35 14.60
CA ASN A 165 8.86 -5.11 13.85
C ASN A 165 8.73 -3.98 12.80
N THR A 166 7.82 -3.05 12.99
CA THR A 166 7.72 -1.82 12.20
C THR A 166 8.68 -0.76 12.77
N ASP A 167 9.16 0.13 11.92
CA ASP A 167 9.98 1.28 12.37
C ASP A 167 9.18 2.23 13.25
N SER A 168 7.90 2.40 12.94
CA SER A 168 6.97 3.24 13.68
C SER A 168 5.60 2.57 13.76
N GLY A 169 4.79 2.89 14.77
CA GLY A 169 3.36 2.56 14.74
C GLY A 169 2.65 3.51 13.78
N PHE A 170 2.70 4.81 14.09
CA PHE A 170 2.15 5.87 13.24
C PHE A 170 3.26 6.84 12.83
N ARG A 171 3.26 7.25 11.57
CA ARG A 171 4.27 8.12 11.00
C ARG A 171 3.61 9.29 10.27
N LEU A 172 3.79 10.51 10.77
CA LEU A 172 3.37 11.74 10.10
C LEU A 172 4.55 12.33 9.34
N LYS A 173 4.42 12.42 8.03
CA LYS A 173 5.40 13.08 7.16
C LYS A 173 4.87 14.45 6.82
N SER A 174 5.41 15.50 7.43
CA SER A 174 5.08 16.89 7.07
C SER A 174 6.24 17.49 6.29
N GLN A 175 5.96 18.13 5.18
CA GLN A 175 6.93 18.99 4.51
C GLN A 175 6.81 20.38 5.14
N ARG A 176 7.94 20.98 5.49
CA ARG A 176 7.97 22.42 5.80
C ARG A 176 7.66 23.17 4.52
N ASP A 177 6.81 24.18 4.63
CA ASP A 177 6.65 25.15 3.55
C ASP A 177 8.02 25.67 3.12
N ARG A 178 8.30 25.58 1.84
CA ARG A 178 9.52 26.12 1.24
C ARG A 178 9.27 27.55 0.84
#